data_542fb37d01534fdd1581bdfb1e779286
#
_entry.id   542fb37d01534fdd1581bdfb1e779286
#
_cell.length_a   1.000
_cell.length_b   1.000
_cell.length_c   1.000
_cell.angle_alpha   90.00
_cell.angle_beta   90.00
_cell.angle_gamma   90.00
#
_symmetry.space_group_name_H-M   'P 1'
#
loop_
_entity.id
_entity.type
_entity.pdbx_description
1 polymer ?
#
loop_
_entity_poly.entity_id
_entity_poly.type
_entity_poly.pdbx_seq_one_letter_code
_entity_poly.pdbx_strand_id
1 'polypeptide(L)'
;MVNKRDTVYEEMLRVAKKGRFHNRCFVCWKKFGKGFHFHHLWYVDGEPMYRDYSNSTDYRIAVMPYIRKNPKQFLLLCTAHHRMVEWLAKMGDVKFRRLCSARRLTRNAKI
;
A
#
# COMPACT_ATOMS: atom_id res chain seq x y z
N MET A 1 -11.61 6.50 24.93
CA MET A 1 -12.21 6.35 23.57
C MET A 1 -11.12 6.35 22.51
N VAL A 2 -11.07 5.30 21.71
CA VAL A 2 -10.06 5.19 20.64
C VAL A 2 -10.53 6.05 19.46
N ASN A 3 -9.66 6.93 18.92
CA ASN A 3 -10.04 7.73 17.76
C ASN A 3 -9.92 6.93 16.45
N LYS A 4 -10.55 7.44 15.40
CA LYS A 4 -10.58 6.76 14.10
C LYS A 4 -9.17 6.50 13.54
N ARG A 5 -8.26 7.45 13.75
CA ARG A 5 -6.87 7.35 13.23
C ARG A 5 -6.15 6.16 13.84
N ASP A 6 -6.29 5.97 15.15
CA ASP A 6 -5.66 4.85 15.85
C ASP A 6 -6.27 3.51 15.42
N THR A 7 -7.59 3.46 15.27
CA THR A 7 -8.30 2.27 14.80
C THR A 7 -7.83 1.86 13.40
N VAL A 8 -7.71 2.83 12.48
CA VAL A 8 -7.23 2.59 11.12
C VAL A 8 -5.78 2.10 11.13
N TYR A 9 -4.93 2.70 11.96
CA TYR A 9 -3.54 2.29 12.07
C TYR A 9 -3.41 0.83 12.53
N GLU A 10 -4.18 0.45 13.54
CA GLU A 10 -4.18 -0.92 14.04
C GLU A 10 -4.66 -1.91 12.97
N GLU A 11 -5.67 -1.53 12.19
CA GLU A 11 -6.15 -2.34 11.09
C GLU A 11 -5.10 -2.49 10.00
N MET A 12 -4.42 -1.41 9.65
CA MET A 12 -3.33 -1.43 8.68
C MET A 12 -2.20 -2.35 9.16
N LEU A 13 -1.86 -2.29 10.44
CA LEU A 13 -0.83 -3.13 11.02
C LEU A 13 -1.20 -4.61 10.92
N ARG A 14 -2.45 -4.96 11.22
CA ARG A 14 -2.93 -6.34 11.09
C ARG A 14 -2.80 -6.85 9.65
N VAL A 15 -3.21 -6.04 8.68
CA VAL A 15 -3.13 -6.41 7.27
C VAL A 15 -1.69 -6.48 6.80
N ALA A 16 -0.84 -5.53 7.23
CA ALA A 16 0.57 -5.49 6.86
C ALA A 16 1.34 -6.75 7.29
N LYS A 17 0.94 -7.35 8.40
CA LYS A 17 1.59 -8.57 8.92
C LYS A 17 1.22 -9.83 8.14
N LYS A 18 0.18 -9.76 7.31
CA LYS A 18 -0.32 -10.94 6.60
C LYS A 18 0.32 -11.11 5.23
N GLY A 19 0.61 -12.37 4.90
CA GLY A 19 0.94 -12.83 3.56
C GLY A 19 2.04 -12.02 2.88
N ARG A 20 1.71 -11.55 1.72
CA ARG A 20 2.65 -10.94 0.78
C ARG A 20 3.28 -9.63 1.24
N PHE A 21 2.70 -8.95 2.24
CA PHE A 21 3.23 -7.67 2.71
C PHE A 21 4.41 -7.84 3.66
N HIS A 22 4.50 -8.99 4.34
CA HIS A 22 5.61 -9.33 5.25
C HIS A 22 5.89 -8.29 6.33
N ASN A 23 4.92 -7.39 6.61
CA ASN A 23 5.09 -6.31 7.59
C ASN A 23 6.26 -5.37 7.25
N ARG A 24 6.59 -5.22 5.96
CA ARG A 24 7.75 -4.45 5.51
C ARG A 24 7.48 -3.68 4.23
N CYS A 25 8.22 -2.58 4.05
CA CYS A 25 8.22 -1.83 2.78
C CYS A 25 8.70 -2.74 1.65
N PHE A 26 7.97 -2.75 0.55
CA PHE A 26 8.31 -3.57 -0.62
C PHE A 26 9.68 -3.19 -1.21
N VAL A 27 10.07 -1.92 -1.14
CA VAL A 27 11.30 -1.44 -1.76
C VAL A 27 12.51 -1.58 -0.84
N CYS A 28 12.47 -1.00 0.36
CA CYS A 28 13.62 -0.97 1.26
C CYS A 28 13.59 -2.02 2.36
N TRP A 29 12.48 -2.76 2.48
CA TRP A 29 12.31 -3.80 3.48
C TRP A 29 12.25 -3.29 4.91
N LYS A 30 12.11 -1.98 5.11
CA LYS A 30 11.92 -1.39 6.44
C LYS A 30 10.63 -1.91 7.07
N LYS A 31 10.68 -2.24 8.35
CA LYS A 31 9.52 -2.75 9.09
C LYS A 31 8.40 -1.71 9.13
N PHE A 32 7.16 -2.18 9.04
CA PHE A 32 5.97 -1.33 9.08
C PHE A 32 5.99 -0.39 10.28
N GLY A 33 5.60 0.85 10.05
CA GLY A 33 5.50 1.89 11.07
C GLY A 33 4.62 3.03 10.60
N LYS A 34 4.58 4.09 11.36
CA LYS A 34 3.80 5.28 10.99
C LYS A 34 4.27 5.84 9.66
N GLY A 35 3.33 6.35 8.88
CA GLY A 35 3.61 6.92 7.57
C GLY A 35 3.63 5.91 6.43
N PHE A 36 3.54 4.63 6.72
CA PHE A 36 3.44 3.62 5.67
C PHE A 36 2.10 3.71 4.95
N HIS A 37 2.11 3.34 3.68
CA HIS A 37 0.93 3.37 2.81
C HIS A 37 0.78 2.07 2.03
N PHE A 38 -0.47 1.69 1.78
CA PHE A 38 -0.79 0.67 0.80
C PHE A 38 -1.02 1.38 -0.54
N HIS A 39 -0.09 1.22 -1.45
CA HIS A 39 -0.13 1.87 -2.76
C HIS A 39 -0.84 0.99 -3.79
N HIS A 40 -1.80 1.56 -4.53
CA HIS A 40 -2.49 0.85 -5.59
C HIS A 40 -1.57 0.61 -6.79
N LEU A 41 -1.52 -0.63 -7.26
CA LEU A 41 -0.89 -0.96 -8.54
C LEU A 41 -1.86 -0.72 -9.69
N TRP A 42 -3.15 -0.94 -9.46
CA TRP A 42 -4.23 -0.64 -10.38
C TRP A 42 -5.52 -0.43 -9.59
N TYR A 43 -6.51 0.20 -10.23
CA TYR A 43 -7.81 0.42 -9.64
C TYR A 43 -8.86 -0.45 -10.32
N VAL A 44 -9.85 -0.91 -9.57
CA VAL A 44 -11.02 -1.62 -10.11
C VAL A 44 -12.25 -0.72 -9.99
N ASP A 45 -13.27 -0.99 -10.81
CA ASP A 45 -14.50 -0.22 -10.80
C ASP A 45 -15.20 -0.29 -9.43
N GLY A 46 -15.68 0.85 -8.97
CA GLY A 46 -16.39 0.95 -7.70
C GLY A 46 -15.50 1.08 -6.48
N GLU A 47 -14.19 1.06 -6.65
CA GLU A 47 -13.23 1.22 -5.56
C GLU A 47 -13.24 2.65 -5.02
N PRO A 48 -13.07 2.85 -3.68
CA PRO A 48 -12.96 4.20 -3.13
C PRO A 48 -11.75 4.93 -3.70
N MET A 49 -11.93 6.19 -4.04
CA MET A 49 -10.85 7.05 -4.53
C MET A 49 -10.55 8.12 -3.49
N TYR A 50 -9.26 8.40 -3.28
CA TYR A 50 -8.83 9.39 -2.29
C TYR A 50 -9.55 10.73 -2.45
N ARG A 51 -9.76 11.18 -3.67
CA ARG A 51 -10.41 12.47 -3.99
C ARG A 51 -11.87 12.57 -3.52
N ASP A 52 -12.52 11.43 -3.23
CA ASP A 52 -13.91 11.39 -2.82
C ASP A 52 -14.08 11.55 -1.30
N TYR A 53 -12.97 11.70 -0.58
CA TYR A 53 -12.96 11.77 0.89
C TYR A 53 -12.31 13.09 1.34
N SER A 54 -12.82 13.64 2.44
CA SER A 54 -12.32 14.91 2.98
C SER A 54 -10.98 14.78 3.70
N ASN A 55 -10.61 13.56 4.11
CA ASN A 55 -9.34 13.33 4.80
C ASN A 55 -8.82 11.91 4.55
N SER A 56 -7.54 11.70 4.84
CA SER A 56 -6.89 10.43 4.61
C SER A 56 -7.41 9.29 5.49
N THR A 57 -7.85 9.61 6.71
CA THR A 57 -8.36 8.60 7.64
C THR A 57 -9.63 7.95 7.10
N ASP A 58 -10.59 8.76 6.66
CA ASP A 58 -11.84 8.23 6.11
C ASP A 58 -11.60 7.43 4.83
N TYR A 59 -10.69 7.90 3.98
CA TYR A 59 -10.31 7.14 2.79
C TYR A 59 -9.71 5.77 3.17
N ARG A 60 -8.83 5.72 4.16
CA ARG A 60 -8.20 4.48 4.60
C ARG A 60 -9.22 3.50 5.15
N ILE A 61 -10.19 3.98 5.92
CA ILE A 61 -11.29 3.14 6.41
C ILE A 61 -12.02 2.48 5.24
N ALA A 62 -12.33 3.27 4.21
CA ALA A 62 -13.08 2.79 3.06
C ALA A 62 -12.28 1.79 2.21
N VAL A 63 -10.97 1.95 2.09
CA VAL A 63 -10.15 1.11 1.22
C VAL A 63 -9.67 -0.17 1.89
N MET A 64 -9.64 -0.25 3.21
CA MET A 64 -9.12 -1.42 3.92
C MET A 64 -9.79 -2.75 3.53
N PRO A 65 -11.12 -2.83 3.36
CA PRO A 65 -11.75 -4.07 2.90
C PRO A 65 -11.23 -4.54 1.54
N TYR A 66 -10.93 -3.61 0.65
CA TYR A 66 -10.38 -3.93 -0.67
C TYR A 66 -8.96 -4.48 -0.57
N ILE A 67 -8.14 -3.92 0.31
CA ILE A 67 -6.78 -4.40 0.55
C ILE A 67 -6.80 -5.82 1.11
N ARG A 68 -7.68 -6.09 2.08
CA ARG A 68 -7.82 -7.43 2.66
C ARG A 68 -8.26 -8.45 1.62
N LYS A 69 -9.20 -8.07 0.75
CA LYS A 69 -9.78 -8.97 -0.24
C LYS A 69 -8.84 -9.22 -1.42
N ASN A 70 -8.10 -8.18 -1.86
CA ASN A 70 -7.25 -8.25 -3.04
C ASN A 70 -5.86 -7.70 -2.76
N PRO A 71 -5.06 -8.35 -1.91
CA PRO A 71 -3.74 -7.83 -1.53
C PRO A 71 -2.78 -7.69 -2.71
N LYS A 72 -2.96 -8.48 -3.78
CA LYS A 72 -2.11 -8.42 -4.97
C LYS A 72 -2.18 -7.09 -5.70
N GLN A 73 -3.25 -6.32 -5.47
CA GLN A 73 -3.49 -5.02 -6.08
C GLN A 73 -2.65 -3.92 -5.44
N PHE A 74 -2.01 -4.21 -4.32
CA PHE A 74 -1.35 -3.20 -3.48
C PHE A 74 0.09 -3.53 -3.19
N LEU A 75 0.88 -2.48 -2.95
CA LEU A 75 2.22 -2.57 -2.36
C LEU A 75 2.22 -1.85 -1.02
N LEU A 76 2.87 -2.44 -0.03
CA LEU A 76 3.12 -1.74 1.24
C LEU A 76 4.43 -0.96 1.10
N LEU A 77 4.37 0.36 1.32
CA LEU A 77 5.51 1.25 1.13
C LEU A 77 5.69 2.19 2.32
N CYS A 78 6.94 2.44 2.70
CA CYS A 78 7.24 3.49 3.67
C CYS A 78 7.01 4.87 3.02
N THR A 79 6.98 5.92 3.84
CA THR A 79 6.68 7.27 3.35
C THR A 79 7.60 7.70 2.21
N ALA A 80 8.90 7.49 2.37
CA ALA A 80 9.88 7.91 1.36
C ALA A 80 9.66 7.18 0.02
N HIS A 81 9.47 5.88 0.07
CA HIS A 81 9.29 5.08 -1.14
C HIS A 81 7.90 5.24 -1.74
N HIS A 82 6.88 5.52 -0.94
CA HIS A 82 5.56 5.85 -1.45
C HIS A 82 5.61 7.12 -2.29
N ARG A 83 6.31 8.16 -1.82
CA ARG A 83 6.50 9.40 -2.57
C ARG A 83 7.26 9.17 -3.88
N MET A 84 8.33 8.37 -3.81
CA MET A 84 9.13 8.04 -4.99
C MET A 84 8.29 7.29 -6.04
N VAL A 85 7.50 6.33 -5.59
CA VAL A 85 6.65 5.53 -6.44
C VAL A 85 5.57 6.38 -7.11
N GLU A 86 4.94 7.29 -6.36
CA GLU A 86 3.94 8.21 -6.93
C GLU A 86 4.56 9.11 -7.99
N TRP A 87 5.77 9.60 -7.74
CA TRP A 87 6.49 10.45 -8.69
C TRP A 87 6.79 9.69 -9.99
N LEU A 88 7.29 8.47 -9.88
CA LEU A 88 7.59 7.61 -11.03
C LEU A 88 6.32 7.27 -11.82
N ALA A 89 5.22 7.01 -11.14
CA ALA A 89 3.94 6.70 -11.77
C ALA A 89 3.43 7.86 -12.63
N LYS A 90 3.71 9.10 -12.25
CA LYS A 90 3.35 10.29 -13.01
C LYS A 90 4.18 10.45 -14.28
N MET A 91 5.37 9.83 -14.32
CA MET A 91 6.30 9.99 -15.45
C MET A 91 6.20 8.90 -16.52
N GLY A 92 5.46 7.83 -16.25
CA GLY A 92 5.31 6.77 -17.23
C GLY A 92 5.26 5.40 -16.57
N ASP A 93 4.08 4.97 -16.32
CA ASP A 93 3.81 3.86 -15.42
C ASP A 93 4.15 2.46 -15.94
N VAL A 94 4.32 2.28 -17.24
CA VAL A 94 4.59 0.94 -17.80
C VAL A 94 5.92 0.39 -17.28
N LYS A 95 6.97 1.20 -17.35
CA LYS A 95 8.29 0.81 -16.83
C LYS A 95 8.25 0.60 -15.32
N PHE A 96 7.48 1.42 -14.62
CA PHE A 96 7.32 1.33 -13.19
C PHE A 96 6.65 0.01 -12.79
N ARG A 97 5.58 -0.36 -13.47
CA ARG A 97 4.87 -1.62 -13.20
C ARG A 97 5.78 -2.83 -13.42
N ARG A 98 6.60 -2.81 -14.47
CA ARG A 98 7.58 -3.86 -14.73
C ARG A 98 8.62 -3.96 -13.63
N LEU A 99 9.10 -2.80 -13.16
CA LEU A 99 10.07 -2.76 -12.06
C LEU A 99 9.51 -3.38 -10.78
N CYS A 100 8.27 -3.03 -10.42
CA CYS A 100 7.61 -3.59 -9.26
C CYS A 100 7.43 -5.09 -9.37
N SER A 101 7.03 -5.58 -10.54
CA SER A 101 6.85 -7.01 -10.77
C SER A 101 8.18 -7.76 -10.68
N ALA A 102 9.24 -7.22 -11.29
CA ALA A 102 10.57 -7.81 -11.26
C ALA A 102 11.11 -7.90 -9.83
N ARG A 103 10.98 -6.82 -9.06
CA ARG A 103 11.45 -6.80 -7.67
C ARG A 103 10.69 -7.81 -6.81
N ARG A 104 9.39 -7.94 -7.02
CA ARG A 104 8.59 -8.91 -6.29
C ARG A 104 9.02 -10.33 -6.59
N LEU A 105 9.25 -10.64 -7.86
CA LEU A 105 9.73 -11.96 -8.27
C LEU A 105 11.09 -12.28 -7.68
N THR A 106 12.02 -11.32 -7.73
CA THR A 106 13.36 -11.46 -7.16
C THR A 106 13.29 -11.69 -5.65
N ARG A 107 12.46 -10.92 -4.97
CA ARG A 107 12.29 -11.03 -3.52
C ARG A 107 11.69 -12.36 -3.12
N ASN A 108 10.68 -12.82 -3.85
CA ASN A 108 10.06 -14.12 -3.60
C ASN A 108 11.04 -15.28 -3.84
N ALA A 109 11.92 -15.14 -4.80
CA ALA A 109 12.93 -16.13 -5.09
C ALA A 109 13.97 -16.29 -3.96
N LYS A 110 14.17 -15.23 -3.16
CA LYS A 110 15.10 -15.24 -2.03
C LYS A 110 14.48 -15.81 -0.75
N ILE A 111 13.19 -15.91 -0.72
CA ILE A 111 12.44 -16.42 0.42
C ILE A 111 12.17 -17.91 0.24
#